data_f64690f54b860257cccd12022ec8f55e
#
_entry.id   f64690f54b860257cccd12022ec8f55e
#
_cell.length_a   1.000
_cell.length_b   1.000
_cell.length_c   1.000
_cell.angle_alpha   90.00
_cell.angle_beta   90.00
_cell.angle_gamma   90.00
#
_symmetry.space_group_name_H-M   'P 1'
#
loop_
_entity.id
_entity.type
_entity.pdbx_description
1 polymer ?
#
loop_
_entity_poly.entity_id
_entity_poly.type
_entity_poly.pdbx_seq_one_letter_code
_entity_poly.pdbx_strand_id
1 'polypeptide(L)'
;MQEKHILNQINPHSFETGHTLIAYEGPFFIDLLTIFGNYLKVLTEKDPVIQKKLFKIYVELSQNVAYYSEEYFIIKNEGKKIGIGELRIKEDADQYSLTTKNMVKHKDANILSQRCDIINTSPLDQLKNLKRELRKTSESNKLGARIGLVQAKLISNNNLGYEIIKKNRNYSYFKLSVNFDKDEQY
;
A
#
# COMPACT_ATOMS: atom_id res chain seq x y z
N MET A 1 -37.79 10.10 -28.22
CA MET A 1 -37.46 11.21 -27.29
C MET A 1 -37.15 10.64 -25.90
N GLN A 2 -36.14 9.74 -25.81
CA GLN A 2 -35.74 9.04 -24.53
C GLN A 2 -34.25 8.76 -24.40
N GLU A 3 -33.37 9.48 -25.09
CA GLU A 3 -31.92 9.26 -25.00
C GLU A 3 -31.13 10.35 -24.25
N LYS A 4 -31.78 11.29 -23.58
CA LYS A 4 -31.12 12.43 -22.90
C LYS A 4 -30.98 12.30 -21.39
N HIS A 5 -31.33 11.16 -20.76
CA HIS A 5 -31.36 11.08 -19.30
C HIS A 5 -30.26 10.22 -18.64
N ILE A 6 -29.36 9.57 -19.41
CA ILE A 6 -28.30 8.71 -18.83
C ILE A 6 -26.99 9.47 -18.63
N LEU A 7 -26.77 10.59 -19.30
CA LEU A 7 -25.48 11.32 -19.24
C LEU A 7 -25.31 12.25 -18.02
N ASN A 8 -26.34 12.45 -17.21
CA ASN A 8 -26.28 13.37 -16.06
C ASN A 8 -26.00 12.71 -14.71
N GLN A 9 -25.60 11.43 -14.66
CA GLN A 9 -25.21 10.75 -13.41
C GLN A 9 -23.72 10.38 -13.34
N ILE A 10 -22.92 10.77 -14.30
CA ILE A 10 -21.47 10.70 -14.17
C ILE A 10 -21.04 11.93 -13.39
N ASN A 11 -20.78 11.76 -12.11
CA ASN A 11 -20.25 12.79 -11.24
C ASN A 11 -18.92 13.31 -11.84
N PRO A 12 -18.82 14.56 -12.35
CA PRO A 12 -17.62 15.05 -13.03
C PRO A 12 -16.39 15.20 -12.11
N HIS A 13 -16.55 14.96 -10.79
CA HIS A 13 -15.47 15.01 -9.81
C HIS A 13 -14.76 13.67 -9.58
N SER A 14 -15.07 12.61 -10.34
CA SER A 14 -14.44 11.30 -10.17
C SER A 14 -13.41 10.92 -11.25
N PHE A 15 -13.02 11.83 -12.13
CA PHE A 15 -11.83 11.63 -12.94
C PHE A 15 -10.62 11.84 -12.02
N GLU A 16 -10.19 10.76 -11.38
CA GLU A 16 -8.92 10.72 -10.69
C GLU A 16 -7.85 11.11 -11.71
N THR A 17 -7.26 12.29 -11.53
CA THR A 17 -6.15 12.78 -12.34
C THR A 17 -4.98 11.80 -12.21
N GLY A 18 -4.28 11.53 -13.32
CA GLY A 18 -3.07 10.72 -13.32
C GLY A 18 -3.16 9.39 -14.07
N HIS A 19 -1.99 8.88 -14.46
CA HIS A 19 -1.85 7.61 -15.17
C HIS A 19 -1.80 6.44 -14.19
N THR A 20 -2.63 5.41 -14.40
CA THR A 20 -2.52 4.16 -13.67
C THR A 20 -1.37 3.34 -14.26
N LEU A 21 -0.31 3.15 -13.49
CA LEU A 21 0.84 2.33 -13.86
C LEU A 21 0.59 0.85 -13.61
N ILE A 22 -0.03 0.52 -12.45
CA ILE A 22 -0.41 -0.83 -12.07
C ILE A 22 -1.79 -0.79 -11.44
N ALA A 23 -2.68 -1.69 -11.87
CA ALA A 23 -3.93 -2.02 -11.21
C ALA A 23 -4.05 -3.55 -11.18
N TYR A 24 -4.04 -4.12 -9.99
CA TYR A 24 -4.07 -5.56 -9.79
C TYR A 24 -4.98 -5.93 -8.62
N GLU A 25 -5.74 -7.00 -8.79
CA GLU A 25 -6.52 -7.66 -7.74
C GLU A 25 -6.32 -9.17 -7.84
N GLY A 26 -5.92 -9.80 -6.74
CA GLY A 26 -5.69 -11.24 -6.69
C GLY A 26 -4.65 -11.66 -5.65
N PRO A 27 -4.13 -12.91 -5.76
CA PRO A 27 -3.10 -13.43 -4.86
C PRO A 27 -1.73 -12.78 -5.09
N PHE A 28 -1.08 -12.34 -4.04
CA PHE A 28 0.22 -11.64 -4.09
C PHE A 28 1.39 -12.64 -4.15
N PHE A 29 1.50 -13.39 -5.24
CA PHE A 29 2.63 -14.30 -5.48
C PHE A 29 3.94 -13.54 -5.65
N ILE A 30 5.04 -14.11 -5.13
CA ILE A 30 6.35 -13.47 -5.18
C ILE A 30 6.85 -13.23 -6.60
N ASP A 31 6.57 -14.15 -7.52
CA ASP A 31 6.97 -14.02 -8.93
C ASP A 31 6.24 -12.85 -9.60
N LEU A 32 4.94 -12.70 -9.35
CA LEU A 32 4.15 -11.57 -9.85
C LEU A 32 4.66 -10.24 -9.28
N LEU A 33 4.95 -10.22 -7.97
CA LEU A 33 5.51 -9.03 -7.31
C LEU A 33 6.89 -8.67 -7.89
N THR A 34 7.68 -9.67 -8.27
CA THR A 34 8.97 -9.45 -8.94
C THR A 34 8.79 -8.83 -10.33
N ILE A 35 7.81 -9.32 -11.10
CA ILE A 35 7.48 -8.75 -12.42
C ILE A 35 7.05 -7.29 -12.28
N PHE A 36 6.14 -6.97 -11.37
CA PHE A 36 5.71 -5.59 -11.14
C PHE A 36 6.86 -4.70 -10.66
N GLY A 37 7.70 -5.22 -9.77
CA GLY A 37 8.88 -4.49 -9.29
C GLY A 37 9.87 -4.15 -10.42
N ASN A 38 10.12 -5.08 -11.34
CA ASN A 38 10.96 -4.86 -12.50
C ASN A 38 10.32 -3.85 -13.48
N TYR A 39 9.02 -3.94 -13.69
CA TYR A 39 8.28 -2.98 -14.50
C TYR A 39 8.40 -1.55 -13.95
N LEU A 40 8.21 -1.37 -12.64
CA LEU A 40 8.38 -0.06 -11.98
C LEU A 40 9.81 0.48 -12.14
N LYS A 41 10.82 -0.38 -12.06
CA LYS A 41 12.23 0.04 -12.27
C LYS A 41 12.47 0.55 -13.69
N VAL A 42 11.89 -0.10 -14.69
CA VAL A 42 12.00 0.35 -16.08
C VAL A 42 11.30 1.69 -16.28
N LEU A 43 10.08 1.85 -15.76
CA LEU A 43 9.33 3.12 -15.90
C LEU A 43 10.04 4.31 -15.26
N THR A 44 10.79 4.09 -14.18
CA THR A 44 11.44 5.14 -13.40
C THR A 44 12.97 5.17 -13.57
N GLU A 45 13.52 4.52 -14.62
CA GLU A 45 14.97 4.39 -14.83
C GLU A 45 15.70 5.73 -14.95
N LYS A 46 15.02 6.78 -15.45
CA LYS A 46 15.58 8.13 -15.62
C LYS A 46 15.73 8.88 -14.30
N ASP A 47 15.06 8.44 -13.23
CA ASP A 47 15.15 9.03 -11.90
C ASP A 47 15.45 7.97 -10.84
N PRO A 48 16.75 7.73 -10.52
CA PRO A 48 17.16 6.73 -9.55
C PRO A 48 16.64 6.99 -8.12
N VAL A 49 16.36 8.24 -7.77
CA VAL A 49 15.83 8.60 -6.44
C VAL A 49 14.37 8.17 -6.33
N ILE A 50 13.56 8.56 -7.30
CA ILE A 50 12.15 8.14 -7.43
C ILE A 50 12.07 6.62 -7.52
N GLN A 51 12.87 6.00 -8.38
CA GLN A 51 12.92 4.54 -8.54
C GLN A 51 13.12 3.84 -7.19
N LYS A 52 14.09 4.29 -6.39
CA LYS A 52 14.40 3.70 -5.08
C LYS A 52 13.27 3.91 -4.07
N LYS A 53 12.65 5.10 -4.05
CA LYS A 53 11.50 5.41 -3.18
C LYS A 53 10.30 4.54 -3.55
N LEU A 54 9.88 4.60 -4.81
CA LEU A 54 8.73 3.87 -5.36
C LEU A 54 8.86 2.36 -5.11
N PHE A 55 10.01 1.78 -5.46
CA PHE A 55 10.26 0.36 -5.28
C PHE A 55 10.21 -0.08 -3.81
N LYS A 56 10.77 0.70 -2.88
CA LYS A 56 10.74 0.37 -1.46
C LYS A 56 9.32 0.42 -0.89
N ILE A 57 8.56 1.48 -1.19
CA ILE A 57 7.17 1.57 -0.74
C ILE A 57 6.35 0.43 -1.34
N TYR A 58 6.50 0.15 -2.63
CA TYR A 58 5.85 -0.95 -3.31
C TYR A 58 6.09 -2.30 -2.60
N VAL A 59 7.34 -2.62 -2.27
CA VAL A 59 7.69 -3.88 -1.59
C VAL A 59 7.01 -3.97 -0.22
N GLU A 60 7.07 -2.91 0.59
CA GLU A 60 6.48 -2.89 1.93
C GLU A 60 4.95 -3.07 1.89
N LEU A 61 4.26 -2.35 1.00
CA LEU A 61 2.82 -2.46 0.87
C LEU A 61 2.39 -3.82 0.33
N SER A 62 3.09 -4.34 -0.66
CA SER A 62 2.81 -5.65 -1.25
C SER A 62 3.02 -6.80 -0.25
N GLN A 63 4.08 -6.74 0.55
CA GLN A 63 4.33 -7.72 1.60
C GLN A 63 3.26 -7.69 2.69
N ASN A 64 2.73 -6.51 3.03
CA ASN A 64 1.63 -6.42 3.97
C ASN A 64 0.39 -7.18 3.49
N VAL A 65 0.04 -7.08 2.21
CA VAL A 65 -1.06 -7.86 1.63
C VAL A 65 -0.72 -9.35 1.61
N ALA A 66 0.45 -9.72 1.11
CA ALA A 66 0.87 -11.11 0.93
C ALA A 66 0.84 -11.91 2.25
N TYR A 67 1.27 -11.28 3.37
CA TYR A 67 1.44 -11.98 4.66
C TYR A 67 0.28 -11.79 5.64
N TYR A 68 -0.50 -10.70 5.53
CA TYR A 68 -1.48 -10.33 6.55
C TYR A 68 -2.92 -10.27 6.07
N SER A 69 -3.19 -10.58 4.80
CA SER A 69 -4.57 -10.70 4.34
C SER A 69 -5.24 -11.94 4.97
N GLU A 70 -6.45 -11.75 5.48
CA GLU A 70 -7.33 -12.84 5.95
C GLU A 70 -8.04 -13.55 4.78
N GLU A 71 -7.98 -12.99 3.59
CA GLU A 71 -8.36 -13.64 2.34
C GLU A 71 -7.09 -14.17 1.67
N TYR A 72 -7.04 -15.47 1.34
CA TYR A 72 -5.82 -16.08 0.85
C TYR A 72 -6.08 -17.22 -0.13
N PHE A 73 -5.14 -17.42 -1.01
CA PHE A 73 -5.01 -18.59 -1.88
C PHE A 73 -4.09 -19.61 -1.20
N ILE A 74 -4.41 -20.92 -1.37
CA ILE A 74 -3.55 -21.99 -0.83
C ILE A 74 -2.89 -22.71 -2.00
N ILE A 75 -1.56 -22.75 -2.00
CA ILE A 75 -0.79 -23.61 -2.90
C ILE A 75 -0.86 -25.03 -2.35
N LYS A 76 -1.69 -25.88 -2.97
CA LYS A 76 -2.03 -27.23 -2.45
C LYS A 76 -0.81 -28.09 -2.15
N ASN A 77 0.20 -28.08 -3.01
CA ASN A 77 1.40 -28.93 -2.89
C ASN A 77 2.38 -28.46 -1.80
N GLU A 78 2.29 -27.20 -1.37
CA GLU A 78 3.22 -26.59 -0.41
C GLU A 78 2.55 -26.24 0.92
N GLY A 79 1.23 -26.28 0.99
CA GLY A 79 0.45 -25.79 2.15
C GLY A 79 0.61 -24.29 2.42
N LYS A 80 1.22 -23.55 1.49
CA LYS A 80 1.56 -22.15 1.65
C LYS A 80 0.35 -21.26 1.37
N LYS A 81 0.09 -20.33 2.29
CA LYS A 81 -0.93 -19.29 2.14
C LYS A 81 -0.35 -18.07 1.47
N ILE A 82 -1.05 -17.55 0.45
CA ILE A 82 -0.72 -16.32 -0.26
C ILE A 82 -1.88 -15.36 -0.10
N GLY A 83 -1.65 -14.21 0.52
CA GLY A 83 -2.69 -13.20 0.74
C GLY A 83 -3.26 -12.67 -0.57
N ILE A 84 -4.58 -12.44 -0.59
CA ILE A 84 -5.32 -11.82 -1.68
C ILE A 84 -5.62 -10.38 -1.32
N GLY A 85 -5.53 -9.49 -2.30
CA GLY A 85 -5.84 -8.07 -2.14
C GLY A 85 -5.74 -7.29 -3.43
N GLU A 86 -5.78 -5.97 -3.31
CA GLU A 86 -5.64 -5.04 -4.43
C GLU A 86 -4.35 -4.24 -4.28
N LEU A 87 -3.75 -3.93 -5.42
CA LEU A 87 -2.65 -2.97 -5.57
C LEU A 87 -3.01 -1.99 -6.68
N ARG A 88 -2.88 -0.71 -6.40
CA ARG A 88 -2.97 0.34 -7.41
C ARG A 88 -1.80 1.30 -7.26
N ILE A 89 -1.12 1.55 -8.36
CA ILE A 89 -0.04 2.54 -8.44
C ILE A 89 -0.41 3.53 -9.53
N LYS A 90 -0.40 4.81 -9.17
CA LYS A 90 -0.70 5.92 -10.07
C LYS A 90 0.44 6.91 -10.09
N GLU A 91 0.56 7.59 -11.20
CA GLU A 91 1.47 8.69 -11.43
C GLU A 91 0.68 9.92 -11.86
N ASP A 92 0.77 10.98 -11.08
CA ASP A 92 0.29 12.31 -11.43
C ASP A 92 1.45 13.21 -11.89
N ALA A 93 1.13 14.47 -12.25
CA ALA A 93 2.14 15.46 -12.64
C ALA A 93 3.22 15.60 -11.56
N ASP A 94 2.82 15.71 -10.29
CA ASP A 94 3.68 16.10 -9.18
C ASP A 94 3.97 14.98 -8.18
N GLN A 95 3.24 13.85 -8.24
CA GLN A 95 3.34 12.81 -7.22
C GLN A 95 3.10 11.38 -7.75
N TYR A 96 3.58 10.41 -6.98
CA TYR A 96 3.18 9.02 -7.07
C TYR A 96 2.24 8.65 -5.91
N SER A 97 1.24 7.82 -6.20
CA SER A 97 0.30 7.27 -5.23
C SER A 97 0.30 5.74 -5.30
N LEU A 98 0.57 5.10 -4.17
CA LEU A 98 0.47 3.65 -4.03
C LEU A 98 -0.65 3.33 -3.04
N THR A 99 -1.59 2.51 -3.47
CA THR A 99 -2.70 2.07 -2.63
C THR A 99 -2.78 0.55 -2.64
N THR A 100 -2.95 -0.03 -1.45
CA THR A 100 -3.29 -1.44 -1.29
C THR A 100 -4.59 -1.58 -0.52
N LYS A 101 -5.34 -2.66 -0.79
CA LYS A 101 -6.54 -3.04 -0.02
C LYS A 101 -6.51 -4.54 0.22
N ASN A 102 -6.69 -4.95 1.47
CA ASN A 102 -6.77 -6.36 1.83
C ASN A 102 -7.76 -6.59 2.98
N MET A 103 -8.25 -7.81 3.10
CA MET A 103 -9.17 -8.20 4.15
C MET A 103 -8.43 -8.43 5.47
N VAL A 104 -8.98 -7.90 6.57
CA VAL A 104 -8.47 -8.05 7.94
C VAL A 104 -9.61 -8.30 8.92
N LYS A 105 -9.33 -8.84 10.09
CA LYS A 105 -10.32 -8.93 11.18
C LYS A 105 -10.62 -7.53 11.74
N HIS A 106 -11.85 -7.29 12.20
CA HIS A 106 -12.21 -5.97 12.77
C HIS A 106 -11.26 -5.49 13.86
N LYS A 107 -10.84 -6.38 14.78
CA LYS A 107 -9.88 -6.05 15.83
C LYS A 107 -8.53 -5.57 15.26
N ASP A 108 -8.08 -6.19 14.16
CA ASP A 108 -6.81 -5.88 13.55
C ASP A 108 -6.90 -4.56 12.73
N ALA A 109 -8.07 -4.29 12.11
CA ALA A 109 -8.33 -3.01 11.44
C ALA A 109 -8.21 -1.83 12.42
N ASN A 110 -8.78 -1.94 13.62
CA ASN A 110 -8.69 -0.90 14.64
C ASN A 110 -7.24 -0.70 15.14
N ILE A 111 -6.48 -1.79 15.29
CA ILE A 111 -5.06 -1.71 15.65
C ILE A 111 -4.25 -1.04 14.54
N LEU A 112 -4.54 -1.35 13.28
CA LEU A 112 -3.84 -0.76 12.13
C LEU A 112 -4.13 0.73 12.00
N SER A 113 -5.39 1.17 12.18
CA SER A 113 -5.74 2.59 12.16
C SER A 113 -5.03 3.37 13.25
N GLN A 114 -5.08 2.89 14.50
CA GLN A 114 -4.36 3.52 15.61
C GLN A 114 -2.84 3.63 15.35
N ARG A 115 -2.25 2.62 14.72
CA ARG A 115 -0.83 2.66 14.32
C ARG A 115 -0.55 3.72 13.26
N CYS A 116 -1.42 3.82 12.25
CA CYS A 116 -1.28 4.88 11.25
C CYS A 116 -1.37 6.27 11.89
N ASP A 117 -2.30 6.47 12.85
CA ASP A 117 -2.42 7.74 13.57
C ASP A 117 -1.17 8.06 14.39
N ILE A 118 -0.65 7.09 15.14
CA ILE A 118 0.60 7.26 15.92
C ILE A 118 1.77 7.60 14.97
N ILE A 119 1.92 6.87 13.87
CA ILE A 119 2.98 7.11 12.89
C ILE A 119 2.84 8.50 12.26
N ASN A 120 1.62 8.91 11.92
CA ASN A 120 1.36 10.21 11.29
C ASN A 120 1.64 11.40 12.22
N THR A 121 1.41 11.23 13.52
CA THR A 121 1.62 12.27 14.53
C THR A 121 3.02 12.27 15.16
N SER A 122 3.80 11.21 14.95
CA SER A 122 5.14 11.08 15.52
C SER A 122 6.17 11.92 14.77
N PRO A 123 7.08 12.63 15.47
CA PRO A 123 8.22 13.30 14.86
C PRO A 123 9.13 12.31 14.09
N LEU A 124 9.71 12.76 12.97
CA LEU A 124 10.54 11.91 12.12
C LEU A 124 11.72 11.26 12.86
N ASP A 125 12.31 11.95 13.81
CA ASP A 125 13.45 11.40 14.58
C ASP A 125 13.00 10.27 15.53
N GLN A 126 11.81 10.37 16.10
CA GLN A 126 11.24 9.28 16.88
C GLN A 126 10.93 8.08 15.99
N LEU A 127 10.41 8.28 14.77
CA LEU A 127 10.18 7.21 13.81
C LEU A 127 11.50 6.53 13.35
N LYS A 128 12.57 7.29 13.15
CA LYS A 128 13.91 6.75 12.85
C LYS A 128 14.44 5.88 14.00
N ASN A 129 14.26 6.30 15.24
CA ASN A 129 14.64 5.54 16.42
C ASN A 129 13.81 4.27 16.57
N LEU A 130 12.47 4.39 16.47
CA LEU A 130 11.55 3.24 16.48
C LEU A 130 11.92 2.21 15.42
N LYS A 131 12.25 2.64 14.20
CA LYS A 131 12.70 1.73 13.12
C LYS A 131 13.97 0.98 13.50
N ARG A 132 14.93 1.65 14.15
CA ARG A 132 16.19 1.00 14.62
C ARG A 132 15.91 -0.04 15.70
N GLU A 133 15.04 0.27 16.66
CA GLU A 133 14.66 -0.65 17.74
C GLU A 133 13.93 -1.87 17.21
N LEU A 134 12.94 -1.66 16.34
CA LEU A 134 12.19 -2.76 15.71
C LEU A 134 13.07 -3.69 14.90
N ARG A 135 14.13 -3.18 14.25
CA ARG A 135 15.10 -4.02 13.53
C ARG A 135 15.95 -4.89 14.46
N LYS A 136 16.29 -4.41 15.66
CA LYS A 136 17.06 -5.17 16.65
C LYS A 136 16.25 -6.30 17.28
N THR A 137 14.93 -6.12 17.39
CA THR A 137 14.01 -7.07 18.03
C THR A 137 13.33 -8.03 17.06
N SER A 138 13.66 -7.97 15.75
CA SER A 138 12.94 -8.64 14.68
C SER A 138 13.25 -10.13 14.50
N GLU A 139 13.46 -10.89 15.55
CA GLU A 139 13.48 -12.36 15.48
C GLU A 139 12.09 -13.01 15.31
N SER A 140 11.00 -12.25 15.37
CA SER A 140 9.64 -12.79 15.15
C SER A 140 8.95 -12.16 13.95
N ASN A 141 8.43 -13.00 13.05
CA ASN A 141 7.68 -12.65 11.82
C ASN A 141 6.49 -11.69 12.01
N LYS A 142 6.02 -11.47 13.26
CA LYS A 142 4.92 -10.54 13.56
C LYS A 142 5.34 -9.07 13.63
N LEU A 143 6.62 -8.76 13.68
CA LEU A 143 7.16 -7.39 13.75
C LEU A 143 7.36 -6.75 12.37
N GLY A 144 7.41 -7.54 11.28
CA GLY A 144 7.62 -7.03 9.93
C GLY A 144 6.62 -5.95 9.49
N ALA A 145 5.31 -6.16 9.74
CA ALA A 145 4.28 -5.18 9.40
C ALA A 145 4.43 -3.83 10.13
N ARG A 146 5.03 -3.83 11.33
CA ARG A 146 5.28 -2.59 12.08
C ARG A 146 6.37 -1.74 11.45
N ILE A 147 7.41 -2.39 10.93
CA ILE A 147 8.54 -1.71 10.28
C ILE A 147 8.11 -1.12 8.94
N GLY A 148 7.29 -1.85 8.17
CA GLY A 148 6.84 -1.46 6.84
C GLY A 148 6.09 -0.13 6.82
N LEU A 149 5.13 0.08 7.73
CA LEU A 149 4.38 1.34 7.83
C LEU A 149 5.28 2.53 8.21
N VAL A 150 6.17 2.34 9.21
CA VAL A 150 7.14 3.36 9.61
C VAL A 150 8.10 3.66 8.44
N GLN A 151 8.52 2.65 7.71
CA GLN A 151 9.39 2.83 6.56
C GLN A 151 8.69 3.58 5.43
N ALA A 152 7.44 3.25 5.11
CA ALA A 152 6.65 3.96 4.11
C ALA A 152 6.52 5.45 4.45
N LYS A 153 6.17 5.79 5.71
CA LYS A 153 6.11 7.18 6.20
C LYS A 153 7.45 7.91 6.06
N LEU A 154 8.55 7.27 6.49
CA LEU A 154 9.89 7.87 6.41
C LEU A 154 10.39 8.08 4.99
N ILE A 155 9.97 7.24 4.02
CA ILE A 155 10.36 7.36 2.62
C ILE A 155 9.49 8.40 1.90
N SER A 156 8.17 8.37 2.15
CA SER A 156 7.24 9.28 1.50
C SER A 156 7.31 10.71 2.04
N ASN A 157 7.76 10.87 3.27
CA ASN A 157 7.67 12.10 4.06
C ASN A 157 6.23 12.65 4.22
N ASN A 158 5.23 11.97 3.68
CA ASN A 158 3.82 12.32 3.73
C ASN A 158 3.05 11.42 4.72
N ASN A 159 1.87 11.84 5.14
CA ASN A 159 1.02 11.05 6.01
C ASN A 159 0.52 9.79 5.29
N LEU A 160 0.45 8.70 6.04
CA LEU A 160 -0.21 7.48 5.60
C LEU A 160 -1.72 7.73 5.54
N GLY A 161 -2.32 7.59 4.36
CA GLY A 161 -3.78 7.57 4.21
C GLY A 161 -4.31 6.17 4.51
N TYR A 162 -5.40 6.05 5.24
CA TYR A 162 -6.05 4.77 5.45
C TYR A 162 -7.57 4.88 5.51
N GLU A 163 -8.23 3.78 5.18
CA GLU A 163 -9.68 3.65 5.22
C GLU A 163 -10.06 2.25 5.69
N ILE A 164 -11.05 2.14 6.59
CA ILE A 164 -11.61 0.88 7.04
C ILE A 164 -13.00 0.73 6.45
N ILE A 165 -13.19 -0.27 5.59
CA ILE A 165 -14.46 -0.55 4.91
C ILE A 165 -15.03 -1.84 5.50
N LYS A 166 -16.15 -1.76 6.19
CA LYS A 166 -16.81 -2.94 6.78
C LYS A 166 -17.27 -3.90 5.68
N LYS A 167 -16.85 -5.17 5.76
CA LYS A 167 -17.30 -6.25 4.85
C LYS A 167 -18.47 -7.04 5.44
N ASN A 168 -18.34 -7.50 6.68
CA ASN A 168 -19.36 -8.29 7.38
C ASN A 168 -19.17 -8.18 8.90
N ARG A 169 -19.73 -9.11 9.70
CA ARG A 169 -19.61 -9.09 11.17
C ARG A 169 -18.20 -9.28 11.71
N ASN A 170 -17.31 -9.97 10.99
CA ASN A 170 -16.00 -10.38 11.47
C ASN A 170 -14.84 -9.67 10.75
N TYR A 171 -15.06 -9.20 9.53
CA TYR A 171 -14.03 -8.71 8.62
C TYR A 171 -14.32 -7.32 8.08
N SER A 172 -13.25 -6.56 7.89
CA SER A 172 -13.19 -5.31 7.16
C SER A 172 -12.14 -5.39 6.06
N TYR A 173 -12.27 -4.54 5.05
CA TYR A 173 -11.13 -4.20 4.22
C TYR A 173 -10.35 -3.06 4.86
N PHE A 174 -9.05 -3.21 4.91
CA PHE A 174 -8.12 -2.14 5.26
C PHE A 174 -7.47 -1.64 3.97
N LYS A 175 -7.76 -0.40 3.61
CA LYS A 175 -7.14 0.30 2.47
C LYS A 175 -6.07 1.22 3.01
N LEU A 176 -4.86 1.10 2.49
CA LEU A 176 -3.70 1.90 2.86
C LEU A 176 -3.18 2.64 1.63
N SER A 177 -2.95 3.94 1.76
CA SER A 177 -2.44 4.79 0.69
C SER A 177 -1.18 5.53 1.14
N VAL A 178 -0.19 5.57 0.27
CA VAL A 178 1.07 6.29 0.45
C VAL A 178 1.32 7.15 -0.78
N ASN A 179 1.38 8.44 -0.58
CA ASN A 179 1.72 9.41 -1.63
C ASN A 179 3.11 9.96 -1.37
N PHE A 180 3.88 10.25 -2.42
CA PHE A 180 5.15 10.97 -2.32
C PHE A 180 5.40 11.81 -3.56
N ASP A 181 6.01 12.97 -3.33
CA ASP A 181 6.24 13.97 -4.36
C ASP A 181 7.43 13.59 -5.24
N LYS A 182 7.36 13.98 -6.53
CA LYS A 182 8.43 13.80 -7.51
C LYS A 182 9.59 14.74 -7.24
N ASP A 183 9.29 15.98 -6.88
CA ASP A 183 10.24 17.07 -6.71
C ASP A 183 10.64 17.30 -5.25
N GLU A 184 11.17 16.29 -4.55
CA GLU A 184 11.95 16.59 -3.35
C GLU A 184 13.36 17.02 -3.79
N GLN A 185 13.54 18.32 -4.02
CA GLN A 185 14.88 18.92 -4.11
C GLN A 185 15.58 18.72 -2.76
N TYR A 186 16.70 18.03 -2.78
CA TYR A 186 17.64 17.91 -1.66
C TYR A 186 18.47 19.18 -1.54
#